data_3c3b2375074fb21f51a5f23ccd6f2549
#
_entry.id   3c3b2375074fb21f51a5f23ccd6f2549
#
_cell.length_a   1.000
_cell.length_b   1.000
_cell.length_c   1.000
_cell.angle_alpha   90.00
_cell.angle_beta   90.00
_cell.angle_gamma   90.00
#
_symmetry.space_group_name_H-M   'P 1'
#
loop_
_entity.id
_entity.type
_entity.pdbx_description
1 polymer ?
#
loop_
_entity_poly.entity_id
_entity_poly.type
_entity_poly.pdbx_seq_one_letter_code
_entity_poly.pdbx_strand_id
1 'polypeptide(L)'
;MTIINDEDGSFSYNATEYCQSGSDPTPTITGTTGGSFSSGSGLAINPSTGQIDLSASTTGIYTVSYLTSSNLCAVTGTFILTITADEVANISYNSVNYCQSDADPTPSITGVTGGTFSSSSGLSINSSSGKIDVSASNPGTYTVSYLSSSNTCATTSTFDVTIIEDEDGGFTYASTEYCKSGSNPTPTITGTAGGSFSSGSGLAINSSTGQIDLASSTTGIYTVSYLTSSNLCAVTGTFIVTITADEV
;
A
#
# COMPACT_ATOMS: atom_id res chain seq x y z
N MET A 1 8.81 61.97 41.85
CA MET A 1 8.10 61.38 40.70
C MET A 1 8.94 60.22 40.24
N THR A 2 8.44 58.99 40.40
CA THR A 2 9.17 57.79 39.95
C THR A 2 8.62 57.44 38.56
N ILE A 3 9.49 57.47 37.57
CA ILE A 3 9.19 57.01 36.23
C ILE A 3 9.36 55.49 36.24
N ILE A 4 8.32 54.75 35.90
CA ILE A 4 8.33 53.28 35.79
C ILE A 4 8.39 52.97 34.27
N ASN A 5 9.31 52.11 33.86
CA ASN A 5 9.38 51.69 32.45
C ASN A 5 8.17 50.81 32.12
N ASP A 6 7.70 50.93 30.89
CA ASP A 6 6.66 50.03 30.35
C ASP A 6 7.16 48.59 30.36
N GLU A 7 6.29 47.63 30.60
CA GLU A 7 6.57 46.20 30.45
C GLU A 7 6.68 45.82 28.97
N ASP A 8 7.33 44.71 28.69
CA ASP A 8 7.44 44.16 27.34
C ASP A 8 6.61 42.89 27.22
N GLY A 9 5.54 42.91 26.41
CA GLY A 9 4.67 41.80 26.17
C GLY A 9 5.16 40.84 25.08
N SER A 10 6.42 40.91 24.69
CA SER A 10 6.96 40.14 23.57
C SER A 10 7.03 38.63 23.88
N PHE A 11 6.47 37.82 22.98
CA PHE A 11 6.56 36.36 22.99
C PHE A 11 6.43 35.82 21.56
N SER A 12 6.79 34.56 21.36
CA SER A 12 6.63 33.88 20.07
C SER A 12 6.41 32.40 20.26
N TYR A 13 5.71 31.79 19.31
CA TYR A 13 5.71 30.34 19.09
C TYR A 13 6.73 30.00 17.99
N ASN A 14 7.14 28.73 17.92
CA ASN A 14 8.14 28.24 16.98
C ASN A 14 7.64 28.16 15.51
N ALA A 15 6.33 28.26 15.30
CA ALA A 15 5.69 28.29 13.98
C ALA A 15 4.43 29.16 14.01
N THR A 16 3.90 29.48 12.82
CA THR A 16 2.64 30.21 12.63
C THR A 16 1.51 29.30 12.16
N GLU A 17 1.79 28.02 11.90
CA GLU A 17 0.81 27.03 11.48
C GLU A 17 1.07 25.71 12.17
N TYR A 18 0.01 25.07 12.67
CA TYR A 18 0.06 23.80 13.40
C TYR A 18 -1.08 22.89 12.93
N CYS A 19 -0.80 21.60 12.85
CA CYS A 19 -1.79 20.56 12.58
C CYS A 19 -2.44 20.08 13.88
N GLN A 20 -3.70 19.66 13.83
CA GLN A 20 -4.40 19.18 15.02
C GLN A 20 -3.74 17.95 15.66
N SER A 21 -3.07 17.09 14.88
CA SER A 21 -2.28 15.95 15.40
C SER A 21 -0.85 16.30 15.81
N GLY A 22 -0.44 17.56 15.68
CA GLY A 22 0.91 18.01 16.01
C GLY A 22 1.22 17.94 17.51
N SER A 23 2.46 18.22 17.84
CA SER A 23 2.88 18.35 19.25
C SER A 23 2.47 19.73 19.77
N ASP A 24 1.88 19.75 20.97
CA ASP A 24 1.39 20.97 21.64
C ASP A 24 2.49 22.01 21.81
N PRO A 25 2.40 23.18 21.15
CA PRO A 25 3.43 24.21 21.22
C PRO A 25 3.33 24.99 22.52
N THR A 26 4.51 25.36 23.05
CA THR A 26 4.64 26.27 24.18
C THR A 26 5.37 27.52 23.69
N PRO A 27 4.91 28.72 24.05
CA PRO A 27 5.56 29.96 23.63
C PRO A 27 6.87 30.19 24.36
N THR A 28 7.76 30.95 23.73
CA THR A 28 8.93 31.56 24.37
C THR A 28 8.62 33.02 24.65
N ILE A 29 8.62 33.38 25.92
CA ILE A 29 8.48 34.80 26.37
C ILE A 29 9.85 35.45 26.31
N THR A 30 9.99 36.51 25.52
CA THR A 30 11.23 37.31 25.39
C THR A 30 11.14 38.60 26.16
N GLY A 31 9.95 39.04 26.55
CA GLY A 31 9.69 40.19 27.36
C GLY A 31 9.49 39.90 28.86
N THR A 32 8.60 40.66 29.52
CA THR A 32 8.29 40.55 30.94
C THR A 32 7.51 39.25 31.23
N THR A 33 8.04 38.43 32.17
CA THR A 33 7.41 37.16 32.55
C THR A 33 6.35 37.32 33.65
N GLY A 34 5.54 36.28 33.89
CA GLY A 34 4.52 36.23 34.95
C GLY A 34 3.15 36.74 34.56
N GLY A 35 2.94 37.07 33.30
CA GLY A 35 1.62 37.46 32.74
C GLY A 35 0.68 36.28 32.45
N SER A 36 -0.39 36.55 31.74
CA SER A 36 -1.40 35.54 31.37
C SER A 36 -1.68 35.55 29.89
N PHE A 37 -1.93 34.32 29.38
CA PHE A 37 -2.31 34.10 27.98
C PHE A 37 -3.82 33.98 27.81
N SER A 38 -4.31 34.44 26.68
CA SER A 38 -5.71 34.31 26.27
C SER A 38 -5.83 34.27 24.76
N SER A 39 -6.96 33.74 24.27
CA SER A 39 -7.33 33.76 22.85
C SER A 39 -8.86 33.81 22.71
N GLY A 40 -9.31 33.95 21.46
CA GLY A 40 -10.72 33.78 21.11
C GLY A 40 -11.23 32.34 21.32
N SER A 41 -12.55 32.15 21.28
CA SER A 41 -13.17 30.85 21.41
C SER A 41 -12.68 29.88 20.32
N GLY A 42 -12.45 28.60 20.66
CA GLY A 42 -12.01 27.56 19.76
C GLY A 42 -10.53 27.18 19.88
N LEU A 43 -9.68 28.05 20.47
CA LEU A 43 -8.30 27.70 20.80
C LEU A 43 -8.23 27.24 22.26
N ALA A 44 -7.84 26.00 22.49
CA ALA A 44 -7.58 25.46 23.83
C ALA A 44 -6.15 25.88 24.28
N ILE A 45 -6.08 26.90 25.11
CA ILE A 45 -4.80 27.46 25.58
C ILE A 45 -4.73 27.46 27.12
N ASN A 46 -3.57 27.10 27.66
CA ASN A 46 -3.32 27.22 29.09
C ASN A 46 -2.99 28.68 29.43
N PRO A 47 -3.80 29.34 30.28
CA PRO A 47 -3.60 30.78 30.54
C PRO A 47 -2.31 31.12 31.32
N SER A 48 -1.71 30.18 32.00
CA SER A 48 -0.48 30.41 32.78
C SER A 48 0.78 30.12 31.97
N THR A 49 0.76 29.13 31.08
CA THR A 49 1.94 28.71 30.34
C THR A 49 1.92 29.11 28.87
N GLY A 50 0.74 29.44 28.34
CA GLY A 50 0.54 29.68 26.90
C GLY A 50 0.59 28.43 26.04
N GLN A 51 0.73 27.24 26.66
CA GLN A 51 0.70 25.99 25.89
C GLN A 51 -0.68 25.81 25.22
N ILE A 52 -0.65 25.44 23.94
CA ILE A 52 -1.85 25.17 23.16
C ILE A 52 -2.04 23.66 23.10
N ASP A 53 -3.25 23.17 23.40
CA ASP A 53 -3.70 21.83 23.12
C ASP A 53 -4.28 21.81 21.71
N LEU A 54 -3.49 21.31 20.75
CA LEU A 54 -3.86 21.27 19.33
C LEU A 54 -5.04 20.36 19.09
N SER A 55 -5.10 19.23 19.77
CA SER A 55 -6.15 18.22 19.60
C SER A 55 -7.51 18.69 20.12
N ALA A 56 -7.53 19.54 21.14
CA ALA A 56 -8.73 20.14 21.70
C ALA A 56 -9.12 21.45 21.02
N SER A 57 -8.27 21.99 20.13
CA SER A 57 -8.52 23.23 19.40
C SER A 57 -9.31 22.97 18.12
N THR A 58 -10.21 23.88 17.75
CA THR A 58 -10.86 23.86 16.43
C THR A 58 -9.94 24.46 15.37
N THR A 59 -10.14 24.07 14.10
CA THR A 59 -9.40 24.67 12.98
C THR A 59 -9.78 26.15 12.79
N GLY A 60 -8.79 26.98 12.50
CA GLY A 60 -9.00 28.42 12.30
C GLY A 60 -7.75 29.24 12.53
N ILE A 61 -7.90 30.55 12.33
CA ILE A 61 -6.84 31.55 12.59
C ILE A 61 -7.14 32.18 13.95
N TYR A 62 -6.14 32.19 14.83
CA TYR A 62 -6.26 32.69 16.19
C TYR A 62 -5.24 33.77 16.48
N THR A 63 -5.67 34.77 17.23
CA THR A 63 -4.78 35.73 17.87
C THR A 63 -4.60 35.32 19.32
N VAL A 64 -3.42 34.93 19.69
CA VAL A 64 -3.02 34.73 21.09
C VAL A 64 -2.57 36.06 21.64
N SER A 65 -3.07 36.42 22.83
CA SER A 65 -2.71 37.62 23.56
C SER A 65 -1.99 37.24 24.84
N TYR A 66 -0.93 37.94 25.16
CA TYR A 66 -0.19 37.84 26.40
C TYR A 66 -0.23 39.19 27.15
N LEU A 67 -0.93 39.22 28.28
CA LEU A 67 -1.00 40.40 29.15
C LEU A 67 0.04 40.24 30.25
N THR A 68 0.97 41.19 30.34
CA THR A 68 1.97 41.23 31.40
C THR A 68 1.35 41.48 32.78
N SER A 69 2.07 41.23 33.88
CA SER A 69 1.50 41.15 35.24
C SER A 69 1.46 42.42 36.03
N SER A 70 1.99 43.53 35.52
CA SER A 70 2.03 44.80 36.25
C SER A 70 0.65 45.45 36.38
N ASN A 71 0.36 46.00 37.55
CA ASN A 71 -0.85 46.77 37.77
C ASN A 71 -0.81 48.21 37.26
N LEU A 72 0.37 48.71 36.85
CA LEU A 72 0.57 50.10 36.50
C LEU A 72 0.95 50.32 35.04
N CYS A 73 1.75 49.44 34.46
CA CYS A 73 2.27 49.58 33.09
C CYS A 73 2.14 48.28 32.31
N ALA A 74 1.02 47.56 32.50
CA ALA A 74 0.75 46.32 31.79
C ALA A 74 0.65 46.53 30.29
N VAL A 75 1.28 45.64 29.51
CA VAL A 75 1.27 45.65 28.04
C VAL A 75 0.73 44.35 27.53
N THR A 76 0.00 44.42 26.41
CA THR A 76 -0.48 43.25 25.71
C THR A 76 0.35 43.01 24.46
N GLY A 77 1.05 41.87 24.40
CA GLY A 77 1.63 41.34 23.19
C GLY A 77 0.65 40.44 22.46
N THR A 78 0.80 40.26 21.15
CA THR A 78 -0.07 39.37 20.35
C THR A 78 0.76 38.54 19.37
N PHE A 79 0.28 37.31 19.10
CA PHE A 79 0.83 36.39 18.10
C PHE A 79 -0.32 35.76 17.32
N ILE A 80 -0.21 35.72 15.98
CA ILE A 80 -1.22 35.10 15.13
C ILE A 80 -0.72 33.73 14.69
N LEU A 81 -1.57 32.72 14.85
CA LEU A 81 -1.31 31.36 14.38
C LEU A 81 -2.56 30.73 13.74
N THR A 82 -2.33 29.71 12.94
CA THR A 82 -3.38 28.92 12.27
C THR A 82 -3.35 27.49 12.78
N ILE A 83 -4.52 26.95 13.13
CA ILE A 83 -4.69 25.53 13.37
C ILE A 83 -5.36 24.93 12.12
N THR A 84 -4.70 23.97 11.52
CA THR A 84 -5.14 23.27 10.29
C THR A 84 -5.55 21.84 10.62
N ALA A 85 -6.63 21.36 10.02
CA ALA A 85 -7.01 19.95 10.13
C ALA A 85 -5.96 19.06 9.47
N ASP A 86 -5.76 17.88 10.03
CA ASP A 86 -4.95 16.86 9.38
C ASP A 86 -5.61 16.43 8.06
N GLU A 87 -4.82 16.17 7.07
CA GLU A 87 -5.32 15.55 5.86
C GLU A 87 -5.75 14.11 6.13
N VAL A 88 -6.86 13.71 5.55
CA VAL A 88 -7.31 12.33 5.59
C VAL A 88 -7.24 11.77 4.19
N ALA A 89 -6.42 10.74 4.03
CA ALA A 89 -6.32 9.97 2.81
C ALA A 89 -6.25 8.48 3.16
N ASN A 90 -7.02 7.66 2.47
CA ASN A 90 -6.93 6.21 2.59
C ASN A 90 -6.74 5.61 1.21
N ILE A 91 -5.85 4.60 1.14
CA ILE A 91 -5.61 3.83 -0.08
C ILE A 91 -6.12 2.40 0.09
N SER A 92 -6.56 1.82 -1.01
CA SER A 92 -6.91 0.41 -1.09
C SER A 92 -6.65 -0.12 -2.50
N TYR A 93 -6.24 -1.38 -2.59
CA TYR A 93 -6.20 -2.14 -3.84
C TYR A 93 -7.35 -3.15 -3.85
N ASN A 94 -7.71 -3.65 -5.03
CA ASN A 94 -8.82 -4.60 -5.20
C ASN A 94 -8.53 -6.01 -4.64
N SER A 95 -7.27 -6.31 -4.33
CA SER A 95 -6.83 -7.55 -3.68
C SER A 95 -5.62 -7.27 -2.78
N VAL A 96 -5.32 -8.20 -1.88
CA VAL A 96 -4.07 -8.22 -1.10
C VAL A 96 -3.03 -9.15 -1.73
N ASN A 97 -3.43 -10.06 -2.65
CA ASN A 97 -2.55 -11.02 -3.30
C ASN A 97 -2.63 -10.83 -4.80
N TYR A 98 -1.47 -10.85 -5.46
CA TYR A 98 -1.31 -10.74 -6.91
C TYR A 98 -0.27 -11.73 -7.39
N CYS A 99 -0.59 -12.47 -8.46
CA CYS A 99 0.37 -13.28 -9.19
C CYS A 99 1.20 -12.40 -10.13
N GLN A 100 2.42 -12.82 -10.46
CA GLN A 100 3.25 -12.04 -11.40
C GLN A 100 2.66 -11.95 -12.81
N SER A 101 1.76 -12.88 -13.18
CA SER A 101 0.98 -12.85 -14.44
C SER A 101 -0.31 -12.05 -14.38
N ASP A 102 -0.71 -11.54 -13.21
CA ASP A 102 -1.93 -10.75 -13.11
C ASP A 102 -1.81 -9.39 -13.80
N ALA A 103 -2.96 -8.78 -14.07
CA ALA A 103 -2.99 -7.41 -14.54
C ALA A 103 -2.54 -6.44 -13.43
N ASP A 104 -1.71 -5.47 -13.80
CA ASP A 104 -1.18 -4.44 -12.90
C ASP A 104 -2.28 -3.69 -12.16
N PRO A 105 -2.37 -3.78 -10.82
CA PRO A 105 -3.39 -3.09 -10.06
C PRO A 105 -3.08 -1.61 -9.89
N THR A 106 -4.15 -0.82 -9.85
CA THR A 106 -4.12 0.60 -9.46
C THR A 106 -4.91 0.80 -8.17
N PRO A 107 -4.44 1.64 -7.24
CA PRO A 107 -5.16 1.88 -6.00
C PRO A 107 -6.39 2.76 -6.21
N SER A 108 -7.36 2.62 -5.31
CA SER A 108 -8.38 3.62 -5.06
C SER A 108 -7.93 4.52 -3.91
N ILE A 109 -8.09 5.83 -4.06
CA ILE A 109 -7.79 6.82 -3.03
C ILE A 109 -9.10 7.46 -2.58
N THR A 110 -9.34 7.49 -1.28
CA THR A 110 -10.44 8.27 -0.68
C THR A 110 -9.84 9.39 0.17
N GLY A 111 -10.42 10.60 0.08
CA GLY A 111 -9.91 11.80 0.74
C GLY A 111 -8.95 12.59 -0.15
N VAL A 112 -7.81 13.05 0.41
CA VAL A 112 -6.88 13.93 -0.31
C VAL A 112 -6.10 13.16 -1.37
N THR A 113 -6.12 13.67 -2.60
CA THR A 113 -5.44 13.12 -3.78
C THR A 113 -4.22 13.96 -4.16
N GLY A 114 -3.37 13.43 -5.07
CA GLY A 114 -2.18 14.15 -5.58
C GLY A 114 -0.93 13.96 -4.72
N GLY A 115 -0.97 13.07 -3.73
CA GLY A 115 0.17 12.68 -2.92
C GLY A 115 1.15 11.73 -3.65
N THR A 116 2.05 11.13 -2.90
CA THR A 116 3.10 10.26 -3.43
C THR A 116 3.04 8.86 -2.83
N PHE A 117 3.26 7.86 -3.69
CA PHE A 117 3.36 6.46 -3.30
C PHE A 117 4.81 6.03 -3.13
N SER A 118 5.03 5.15 -2.17
CA SER A 118 6.32 4.49 -1.92
C SER A 118 6.11 3.08 -1.37
N SER A 119 7.14 2.25 -1.45
CA SER A 119 7.19 0.93 -0.84
C SER A 119 8.64 0.57 -0.51
N SER A 120 8.86 -0.54 0.22
CA SER A 120 10.18 -1.14 0.38
C SER A 120 10.72 -1.67 -0.97
N SER A 121 12.03 -1.87 -1.04
CA SER A 121 12.69 -2.40 -2.25
C SER A 121 12.16 -3.78 -2.64
N GLY A 122 11.98 -3.99 -3.94
CA GLY A 122 11.47 -5.25 -4.51
C GLY A 122 10.08 -5.13 -5.12
N LEU A 123 9.26 -4.15 -4.71
CA LEU A 123 8.00 -3.82 -5.38
C LEU A 123 8.23 -2.74 -6.43
N SER A 124 7.84 -3.02 -7.66
CA SER A 124 7.83 -2.03 -8.75
C SER A 124 6.53 -1.23 -8.70
N ILE A 125 6.61 0.01 -8.21
CA ILE A 125 5.43 0.88 -8.03
C ILE A 125 5.68 2.25 -8.67
N ASN A 126 4.67 2.79 -9.31
CA ASN A 126 4.70 4.16 -9.83
C ASN A 126 4.39 5.15 -8.70
N SER A 127 5.34 6.03 -8.39
CA SER A 127 5.24 6.96 -7.25
C SER A 127 4.10 8.00 -7.36
N SER A 128 3.60 8.29 -8.56
CA SER A 128 2.53 9.27 -8.75
C SER A 128 1.14 8.62 -8.80
N SER A 129 1.02 7.44 -9.41
CA SER A 129 -0.28 6.77 -9.59
C SER A 129 -0.54 5.64 -8.61
N GLY A 130 0.49 5.11 -7.95
CA GLY A 130 0.41 3.92 -7.13
C GLY A 130 0.19 2.63 -7.91
N LYS A 131 0.25 2.68 -9.26
CA LYS A 131 0.14 1.48 -10.09
C LYS A 131 1.32 0.56 -9.80
N ILE A 132 1.03 -0.71 -9.51
CA ILE A 132 2.05 -1.74 -9.29
C ILE A 132 2.26 -2.50 -10.61
N ASP A 133 3.51 -2.68 -11.02
CA ASP A 133 3.92 -3.61 -12.06
C ASP A 133 4.23 -4.95 -11.38
N VAL A 134 3.27 -5.87 -11.44
CA VAL A 134 3.39 -7.16 -10.72
C VAL A 134 4.46 -8.04 -11.34
N SER A 135 4.64 -7.98 -12.67
CA SER A 135 5.61 -8.78 -13.40
C SER A 135 7.06 -8.34 -13.16
N ALA A 136 7.28 -7.05 -12.88
CA ALA A 136 8.58 -6.48 -12.54
C ALA A 136 8.87 -6.48 -11.03
N SER A 137 7.92 -6.94 -10.21
CA SER A 137 8.08 -7.01 -8.76
C SER A 137 8.64 -8.38 -8.34
N ASN A 138 9.47 -8.39 -7.29
CA ASN A 138 9.92 -9.64 -6.69
C ASN A 138 8.79 -10.27 -5.86
N PRO A 139 8.70 -11.60 -5.77
CA PRO A 139 7.79 -12.26 -4.84
C PRO A 139 8.06 -11.83 -3.39
N GLY A 140 6.99 -11.53 -2.63
CA GLY A 140 7.10 -11.07 -1.24
C GLY A 140 5.91 -10.22 -0.82
N THR A 141 5.86 -9.89 0.47
CA THR A 141 4.86 -8.98 1.04
C THR A 141 5.45 -7.59 1.23
N TYR A 142 4.74 -6.57 0.79
CA TYR A 142 5.15 -5.18 0.77
C TYR A 142 4.09 -4.29 1.38
N THR A 143 4.51 -3.33 2.19
CA THR A 143 3.65 -2.23 2.62
C THR A 143 3.77 -1.08 1.62
N VAL A 144 2.69 -0.79 0.94
CA VAL A 144 2.56 0.42 0.11
C VAL A 144 2.15 1.56 1.02
N SER A 145 2.88 2.67 0.95
CA SER A 145 2.62 3.90 1.69
C SER A 145 2.21 5.02 0.73
N TYR A 146 1.20 5.76 1.10
CA TYR A 146 0.74 6.96 0.42
C TYR A 146 0.83 8.15 1.35
N LEU A 147 1.68 9.11 1.02
CA LEU A 147 1.78 10.39 1.71
C LEU A 147 0.88 11.40 0.98
N SER A 148 -0.06 12.00 1.70
CA SER A 148 -0.96 13.01 1.14
C SER A 148 -0.19 14.25 0.67
N SER A 149 -0.83 15.10 -0.13
CA SER A 149 -0.14 16.18 -0.86
C SER A 149 0.07 17.47 -0.08
N SER A 150 -0.48 17.62 1.13
CA SER A 150 -0.27 18.82 1.94
C SER A 150 1.16 18.93 2.44
N ASN A 151 1.66 20.15 2.49
CA ASN A 151 3.01 20.42 2.98
C ASN A 151 3.10 20.49 4.52
N THR A 152 1.99 20.82 5.20
CA THR A 152 2.01 21.09 6.64
C THR A 152 1.36 19.97 7.44
N CYS A 153 0.19 19.47 7.02
CA CYS A 153 -0.60 18.48 7.76
C CYS A 153 -0.78 17.18 6.98
N ALA A 154 0.26 16.79 6.24
CA ALA A 154 0.29 15.54 5.47
C ALA A 154 0.21 14.32 6.38
N THR A 155 -0.60 13.34 6.00
CA THR A 155 -0.70 12.04 6.69
C THR A 155 -0.29 10.90 5.76
N THR A 156 0.11 9.79 6.37
CA THR A 156 0.49 8.59 5.63
C THR A 156 -0.58 7.53 5.83
N SER A 157 -1.09 7.00 4.72
CA SER A 157 -1.95 5.81 4.68
C SER A 157 -1.15 4.64 4.13
N THR A 158 -1.40 3.43 4.63
CA THR A 158 -0.68 2.22 4.20
C THR A 158 -1.63 1.11 3.80
N PHE A 159 -1.16 0.23 2.89
CA PHE A 159 -1.86 -0.98 2.46
C PHE A 159 -0.84 -2.07 2.16
N ASP A 160 -1.07 -3.28 2.65
CA ASP A 160 -0.17 -4.40 2.40
C ASP A 160 -0.61 -5.19 1.17
N VAL A 161 0.36 -5.48 0.28
CA VAL A 161 0.20 -6.31 -0.90
C VAL A 161 1.22 -7.44 -0.88
N THR A 162 0.82 -8.62 -1.36
CA THR A 162 1.72 -9.77 -1.54
C THR A 162 1.80 -10.11 -3.02
N ILE A 163 3.02 -10.12 -3.54
CA ILE A 163 3.33 -10.62 -4.89
C ILE A 163 3.73 -12.08 -4.76
N ILE A 164 3.09 -12.92 -5.55
CA ILE A 164 3.28 -14.37 -5.56
C ILE A 164 3.85 -14.76 -6.92
N GLU A 165 4.91 -15.57 -6.89
CA GLU A 165 5.48 -16.14 -8.10
C GLU A 165 4.47 -17.10 -8.76
N ASP A 166 4.36 -17.04 -10.08
CA ASP A 166 3.54 -17.99 -10.83
C ASP A 166 4.12 -19.39 -10.74
N GLU A 167 3.26 -20.39 -10.67
CA GLU A 167 3.71 -21.78 -10.77
C GLU A 167 4.17 -22.08 -12.20
N ASP A 168 5.03 -23.08 -12.35
CA ASP A 168 5.49 -23.56 -13.66
C ASP A 168 4.70 -24.83 -14.05
N GLY A 169 3.88 -24.73 -15.09
CA GLY A 169 3.13 -25.85 -15.67
C GLY A 169 3.95 -26.75 -16.60
N GLY A 170 5.27 -26.65 -16.58
CA GLY A 170 6.15 -27.41 -17.48
C GLY A 170 6.08 -28.92 -17.28
N PHE A 171 5.88 -29.66 -18.38
CA PHE A 171 5.97 -31.11 -18.45
C PHE A 171 6.26 -31.57 -19.88
N THR A 172 6.78 -32.77 -20.01
CA THR A 172 7.09 -33.36 -21.33
C THR A 172 6.79 -34.85 -21.36
N TYR A 173 6.43 -35.38 -22.51
CA TYR A 173 6.47 -36.82 -22.83
C TYR A 173 7.75 -37.12 -23.62
N ALA A 174 8.18 -38.39 -23.61
CA ALA A 174 9.40 -38.83 -24.30
C ALA A 174 9.30 -38.71 -25.83
N SER A 175 8.09 -38.70 -26.40
CA SER A 175 7.80 -38.51 -27.83
C SER A 175 6.55 -37.67 -28.02
N THR A 176 6.38 -37.13 -29.21
CA THR A 176 5.15 -36.46 -29.66
C THR A 176 4.22 -37.41 -30.43
N GLU A 177 4.64 -38.66 -30.71
CA GLU A 177 3.89 -39.64 -31.48
C GLU A 177 4.00 -41.01 -30.83
N TYR A 178 2.87 -41.73 -30.74
CA TYR A 178 2.74 -43.06 -30.19
C TYR A 178 1.77 -43.93 -30.99
N CYS A 179 2.16 -45.19 -31.22
CA CYS A 179 1.28 -46.20 -31.82
C CYS A 179 0.37 -46.84 -30.75
N LYS A 180 -0.85 -47.28 -31.11
CA LYS A 180 -1.81 -47.87 -30.17
C LYS A 180 -1.30 -49.10 -29.45
N SER A 181 -0.47 -49.92 -30.09
CA SER A 181 0.19 -51.12 -29.49
C SER A 181 1.43 -50.79 -28.64
N GLY A 182 1.82 -49.48 -28.55
CA GLY A 182 2.98 -49.06 -27.81
C GLY A 182 2.86 -49.19 -26.28
N SER A 183 3.92 -48.93 -25.59
CA SER A 183 3.91 -48.84 -24.11
C SER A 183 3.29 -47.49 -23.66
N ASN A 184 2.38 -47.55 -22.69
CA ASN A 184 1.70 -46.40 -22.14
C ASN A 184 2.70 -45.32 -21.61
N PRO A 185 2.79 -44.16 -22.24
CA PRO A 185 3.76 -43.13 -21.82
C PRO A 185 3.29 -42.41 -20.56
N THR A 186 4.25 -42.07 -19.70
CA THR A 186 4.05 -41.21 -18.53
C THR A 186 4.88 -39.95 -18.72
N PRO A 187 4.33 -38.75 -18.43
CA PRO A 187 5.08 -37.53 -18.58
C PRO A 187 6.14 -37.36 -17.49
N THR A 188 7.16 -36.56 -17.78
CA THR A 188 8.07 -35.99 -16.78
C THR A 188 7.63 -34.55 -16.51
N ILE A 189 7.31 -34.24 -15.25
CA ILE A 189 6.99 -32.87 -14.81
C ILE A 189 8.33 -32.16 -14.62
N THR A 190 8.52 -31.03 -15.30
CA THR A 190 9.73 -30.20 -15.21
C THR A 190 9.48 -28.95 -14.34
N GLY A 191 8.23 -28.57 -14.15
CA GLY A 191 7.80 -27.45 -13.33
C GLY A 191 7.24 -27.87 -11.97
N THR A 192 6.18 -27.20 -11.51
CA THR A 192 5.54 -27.42 -10.21
C THR A 192 4.78 -28.74 -10.19
N ALA A 193 5.11 -29.61 -9.23
CA ALA A 193 4.46 -30.93 -9.08
C ALA A 193 3.14 -30.84 -8.30
N GLY A 194 2.33 -31.91 -8.40
CA GLY A 194 1.08 -32.07 -7.61
C GLY A 194 -0.20 -31.60 -8.32
N GLY A 195 -0.10 -31.14 -9.55
CA GLY A 195 -1.25 -30.73 -10.37
C GLY A 195 -2.01 -31.88 -10.98
N SER A 196 -2.90 -31.58 -11.92
CA SER A 196 -3.77 -32.54 -12.58
C SER A 196 -3.68 -32.44 -14.10
N PHE A 197 -3.75 -33.60 -14.74
CA PHE A 197 -3.74 -33.74 -16.20
C PHE A 197 -5.15 -33.85 -16.78
N SER A 198 -5.33 -33.32 -17.96
CA SER A 198 -6.58 -33.44 -18.73
C SER A 198 -6.28 -33.40 -20.23
N SER A 199 -7.27 -33.87 -21.04
CA SER A 199 -7.22 -33.74 -22.48
C SER A 199 -8.65 -33.71 -23.04
N GLY A 200 -8.78 -33.42 -24.34
CA GLY A 200 -10.02 -33.55 -25.06
C GLY A 200 -10.51 -35.00 -25.16
N SER A 201 -11.78 -35.20 -25.56
CA SER A 201 -12.38 -36.54 -25.74
C SER A 201 -11.59 -37.36 -26.75
N GLY A 202 -11.44 -38.66 -26.47
CA GLY A 202 -10.73 -39.64 -27.31
C GLY A 202 -9.34 -40.02 -26.81
N LEU A 203 -8.69 -39.23 -25.95
CA LEU A 203 -7.45 -39.60 -25.27
C LEU A 203 -7.79 -40.13 -23.88
N ALA A 204 -7.47 -41.40 -23.60
CA ALA A 204 -7.58 -41.98 -22.27
C ALA A 204 -6.34 -41.61 -21.44
N ILE A 205 -6.50 -40.67 -20.51
CA ILE A 205 -5.41 -40.18 -19.66
C ILE A 205 -5.75 -40.27 -18.18
N ASN A 206 -4.77 -40.66 -17.38
CA ASN A 206 -4.89 -40.63 -15.93
C ASN A 206 -4.68 -39.22 -15.41
N SER A 207 -5.66 -38.63 -14.76
CA SER A 207 -5.64 -37.24 -14.31
C SER A 207 -4.59 -36.93 -13.23
N SER A 208 -4.16 -37.92 -12.46
CA SER A 208 -3.17 -37.73 -11.40
C SER A 208 -1.73 -37.94 -11.87
N THR A 209 -1.52 -38.89 -12.81
CA THR A 209 -0.16 -39.27 -13.25
C THR A 209 0.20 -38.78 -14.64
N GLY A 210 -0.81 -38.37 -15.43
CA GLY A 210 -0.65 -38.00 -16.83
C GLY A 210 -0.36 -39.21 -17.74
N GLN A 211 -0.38 -40.46 -17.21
CA GLN A 211 -0.17 -41.65 -18.05
C GLN A 211 -1.30 -41.77 -19.09
N ILE A 212 -0.89 -41.95 -20.34
CA ILE A 212 -1.83 -42.18 -21.45
C ILE A 212 -2.00 -43.69 -21.64
N ASP A 213 -3.27 -44.16 -21.66
CA ASP A 213 -3.62 -45.52 -22.09
C ASP A 213 -3.83 -45.51 -23.61
N LEU A 214 -2.78 -45.96 -24.32
CA LEU A 214 -2.78 -45.96 -25.79
C LEU A 214 -3.81 -46.88 -26.39
N ALA A 215 -4.04 -48.05 -25.77
CA ALA A 215 -5.00 -49.04 -26.27
C ALA A 215 -6.44 -48.52 -26.20
N SER A 216 -6.77 -47.78 -25.11
CA SER A 216 -8.09 -47.17 -24.89
C SER A 216 -8.29 -45.84 -25.62
N SER A 217 -7.23 -45.26 -26.16
CA SER A 217 -7.28 -43.98 -26.87
C SER A 217 -7.69 -44.18 -28.35
N THR A 218 -8.37 -43.20 -28.93
CA THR A 218 -8.61 -43.15 -30.39
C THR A 218 -7.41 -42.52 -31.11
N THR A 219 -7.24 -42.86 -32.41
CA THR A 219 -6.23 -42.19 -33.23
C THR A 219 -6.58 -40.71 -33.41
N GLY A 220 -5.58 -39.85 -33.36
CA GLY A 220 -5.78 -38.39 -33.50
C GLY A 220 -4.67 -37.57 -32.89
N ILE A 221 -4.79 -36.26 -33.00
CA ILE A 221 -3.90 -35.27 -32.36
C ILE A 221 -4.61 -34.72 -31.14
N TYR A 222 -3.92 -34.72 -30.00
CA TYR A 222 -4.48 -34.30 -28.71
C TYR A 222 -3.59 -33.28 -28.05
N THR A 223 -4.20 -32.27 -27.43
CA THR A 223 -3.55 -31.40 -26.47
C THR A 223 -3.75 -31.97 -25.07
N VAL A 224 -2.66 -32.36 -24.42
CA VAL A 224 -2.63 -32.67 -23.01
C VAL A 224 -2.38 -31.38 -22.25
N SER A 225 -3.20 -31.11 -21.24
CA SER A 225 -3.07 -29.96 -20.34
C SER A 225 -2.70 -30.42 -18.94
N TYR A 226 -1.80 -29.72 -18.30
CA TYR A 226 -1.41 -29.91 -16.90
C TYR A 226 -1.70 -28.63 -16.14
N LEU A 227 -2.67 -28.67 -15.22
CA LEU A 227 -2.99 -27.55 -14.30
C LEU A 227 -2.24 -27.78 -13.00
N THR A 228 -1.39 -26.85 -12.61
CA THR A 228 -0.68 -26.87 -11.34
C THR A 228 -1.61 -26.77 -10.14
N SER A 229 -1.13 -27.03 -8.92
CA SER A 229 -1.99 -27.29 -7.74
C SER A 229 -2.29 -26.08 -6.86
N SER A 230 -1.69 -24.91 -7.10
CA SER A 230 -1.92 -23.73 -6.30
C SER A 230 -3.35 -23.20 -6.45
N ASN A 231 -3.89 -22.70 -5.35
CA ASN A 231 -5.20 -22.05 -5.36
C ASN A 231 -5.15 -20.59 -5.81
N LEU A 232 -3.95 -19.99 -5.89
CA LEU A 232 -3.79 -18.55 -6.17
C LEU A 232 -3.13 -18.28 -7.52
N CYS A 233 -1.99 -18.91 -7.81
CA CYS A 233 -1.20 -18.62 -9.02
C CYS A 233 -0.98 -19.88 -9.87
N ALA A 234 -2.05 -20.68 -10.01
CA ALA A 234 -2.03 -21.88 -10.82
C ALA A 234 -1.88 -21.56 -12.31
N VAL A 235 -1.02 -22.33 -12.98
CA VAL A 235 -0.74 -22.19 -14.42
C VAL A 235 -1.08 -23.48 -15.15
N THR A 236 -1.52 -23.36 -16.39
CA THR A 236 -1.75 -24.49 -17.27
C THR A 236 -0.65 -24.63 -18.30
N GLY A 237 0.13 -25.70 -18.20
CA GLY A 237 1.04 -26.13 -19.26
C GLY A 237 0.32 -27.01 -20.28
N THR A 238 0.84 -27.08 -21.51
CA THR A 238 0.27 -27.91 -22.58
C THR A 238 1.34 -28.66 -23.36
N PHE A 239 1.00 -29.87 -23.81
CA PHE A 239 1.85 -30.69 -24.68
C PHE A 239 0.97 -31.38 -25.75
N ILE A 240 1.44 -31.42 -26.99
CA ILE A 240 0.72 -32.06 -28.09
C ILE A 240 1.24 -33.48 -28.30
N VAL A 241 0.32 -34.47 -28.33
CA VAL A 241 0.61 -35.86 -28.65
C VAL A 241 -0.25 -36.33 -29.84
N THR A 242 0.32 -37.16 -30.68
CA THR A 242 -0.37 -37.83 -31.78
C THR A 242 -0.46 -39.30 -31.50
N ILE A 243 -1.66 -39.90 -31.58
CA ILE A 243 -1.87 -41.32 -31.49
C ILE A 243 -2.13 -41.85 -32.89
N THR A 244 -1.31 -42.78 -33.34
CA THR A 244 -1.41 -43.41 -34.66
C THR A 244 -1.93 -44.86 -34.57
N ALA A 245 -2.51 -45.33 -35.63
CA ALA A 245 -2.83 -46.77 -35.79
C ALA A 245 -1.54 -47.57 -35.94
N ASP A 246 -1.58 -48.81 -35.55
CA ASP A 246 -0.48 -49.74 -35.82
C ASP A 246 -0.37 -50.00 -37.32
N GLU A 247 0.84 -50.07 -37.83
CA GLU A 247 1.08 -50.49 -39.20
C GLU A 247 0.70 -51.96 -39.38
N VAL A 248 0.02 -52.31 -40.47
CA VAL A 248 -0.43 -53.66 -40.80
C VAL A 248 0.65 -54.40 -41.56
#